data_fa599893b2575a6d496bf1f0d1dae2fe
#
_entry.id   fa599893b2575a6d496bf1f0d1dae2fe
#
_cell.length_a   1.000
_cell.length_b   1.000
_cell.length_c   1.000
_cell.angle_alpha   90.00
_cell.angle_beta   90.00
_cell.angle_gamma   90.00
#
_symmetry.space_group_name_H-M   'P 1'
#
loop_
_entity.id
_entity.type
_entity.pdbx_description
1 polymer ?
#
loop_
_entity_poly.entity_id
_entity_poly.type
_entity_poly.pdbx_seq_one_letter_code
_entity_poly.pdbx_strand_id
1 'polypeptide(L)' 'MLAVKSMDVRENFKSLCDKVFKGETLIISRPKNENVVMMSEAEYNEIMKAKRNADYLAMIDKSMEEA' A
#
# COMPACT_ATOMS: atom_id res chain seq x y z
N MET A 1 -7.57 -2.86 -8.88
CA MET A 1 -6.18 -3.27 -8.61
C MET A 1 -5.46 -3.54 -9.93
N LEU A 2 -4.27 -3.00 -10.05
CA LEU A 2 -3.54 -3.05 -11.31
C LEU A 2 -2.16 -3.64 -11.08
N ALA A 3 -1.76 -4.62 -11.89
CA ALA A 3 -0.46 -5.26 -11.77
C ALA A 3 0.51 -4.62 -12.75
N VAL A 4 1.67 -4.19 -12.26
CA VAL A 4 2.69 -3.58 -13.10
C VAL A 4 4.04 -4.15 -12.74
N LYS A 5 5.01 -4.01 -13.64
CA LYS A 5 6.36 -4.45 -13.39
C LYS A 5 7.15 -3.32 -12.75
N SER A 6 8.18 -3.69 -11.99
CA SER A 6 8.99 -2.69 -11.32
C SER A 6 9.62 -1.71 -12.31
N MET A 7 9.96 -2.19 -13.50
CA MET A 7 10.53 -1.31 -14.51
C MET A 7 9.53 -0.26 -14.96
N ASP A 8 8.25 -0.63 -15.09
CA ASP A 8 7.21 0.32 -15.45
C ASP A 8 7.05 1.39 -14.38
N VAL A 9 7.19 1.00 -13.13
CA VAL A 9 7.11 1.95 -12.04
C VAL A 9 8.23 2.98 -12.13
N ARG A 10 9.43 2.52 -12.44
CA ARG A 10 10.57 3.44 -12.56
C ARG A 10 10.35 4.46 -13.67
N GLU A 11 9.81 4.02 -14.80
CA GLU A 11 9.67 4.87 -15.96
C GLU A 11 8.45 5.78 -15.88
N ASN A 12 7.41 5.32 -15.21
CA ASN A 12 6.15 6.04 -15.16
C ASN A 12 5.70 6.34 -13.74
N PHE A 13 6.66 6.56 -12.87
CA PHE A 13 6.36 6.70 -11.45
C PHE A 13 5.32 7.78 -11.16
N LYS A 14 5.50 8.96 -11.76
CA LYS A 14 4.59 10.07 -11.49
C LYS A 14 3.17 9.73 -11.94
N SER A 15 3.06 9.16 -13.13
CA SER A 15 1.76 8.80 -13.67
C SER A 15 1.08 7.74 -12.82
N LEU A 16 1.85 6.77 -12.36
CA LEU A 16 1.31 5.70 -11.53
C LEU A 16 0.92 6.24 -10.15
N CYS A 17 1.69 7.16 -9.61
CA CYS A 17 1.34 7.79 -8.35
C CYS A 17 0.02 8.54 -8.46
N ASP A 18 -0.21 9.22 -9.57
CA ASP A 18 -1.46 9.92 -9.78
C ASP A 18 -2.64 8.96 -9.78
N LYS A 19 -2.48 7.81 -10.41
CA LYS A 19 -3.52 6.80 -10.43
C LYS A 19 -3.79 6.27 -9.03
N VAL A 20 -2.74 6.03 -8.29
CA VAL A 20 -2.86 5.52 -6.92
C VAL A 20 -3.56 6.55 -6.05
N PHE A 21 -3.21 7.82 -6.21
CA PHE A 21 -3.82 8.87 -5.42
C PHE A 21 -5.32 8.96 -5.67
N LYS A 22 -5.75 8.60 -6.88
CA LYS A 22 -7.17 8.63 -7.23
C LYS A 22 -7.93 7.40 -6.76
N GLY A 23 -7.25 6.48 -6.09
CA GLY A 23 -7.93 5.32 -5.53
C GLY A 23 -7.51 3.99 -6.11
N GLU A 24 -6.57 3.99 -7.04
CA GLU A 24 -6.10 2.75 -7.65
C GLU A 24 -5.04 2.11 -6.76
N THR A 25 -5.07 0.79 -6.65
CA THR A 25 -4.04 0.06 -5.93
C THR A 25 -3.18 -0.68 -6.94
N LEU A 26 -1.87 -0.57 -6.80
CA LEU A 26 -0.93 -1.23 -7.71
C LEU A 26 -0.24 -2.37 -7.02
N ILE A 27 -0.06 -3.46 -7.76
CA ILE A 27 0.80 -4.55 -7.33
C ILE A 27 2.03 -4.51 -8.22
N ILE A 28 3.18 -4.31 -7.61
CA ILE A 28 4.43 -4.18 -8.34
C ILE A 28 5.13 -5.52 -8.33
N SER A 29 5.27 -6.13 -9.50
CA SER A 29 5.92 -7.42 -9.64
C SER A 29 7.42 -7.26 -9.63
N ARG A 30 8.07 -8.04 -8.81
CA ARG A 30 9.52 -8.07 -8.72
C ARG A 30 10.01 -9.50 -8.87
N PRO A 31 11.28 -9.68 -9.24
CA PRO A 31 11.82 -11.04 -9.33
C PRO A 31 11.71 -11.77 -8.00
N LYS A 32 11.65 -13.09 -8.07
CA LYS A 32 11.61 -13.95 -6.89
C LYS A 32 10.34 -13.76 -6.07
N ASN A 33 9.28 -13.34 -6.71
CA ASN A 33 7.99 -13.16 -6.04
C ASN A 33 8.03 -12.17 -4.89
N GLU A 34 8.94 -11.23 -4.95
CA GLU A 34 9.04 -10.17 -3.94
C GLU A 34 8.15 -9.01 -4.34
N ASN A 35 6.88 -9.29 -4.50
CA ASN A 35 5.94 -8.29 -4.97
C ASN A 35 5.63 -7.27 -3.88
N VAL A 36 5.33 -6.06 -4.32
CA VAL A 36 5.06 -4.94 -3.43
C VAL A 36 3.72 -4.34 -3.80
N VAL A 37 2.98 -3.88 -2.81
CA VAL A 37 1.70 -3.20 -3.05
C VAL A 37 1.88 -1.71 -2.83
N MET A 38 1.31 -0.91 -3.73
CA MET A 38 1.39 0.54 -3.64
C MET A 38 -0.02 1.10 -3.62
N MET A 39 -0.31 1.91 -2.63
CA MET A 39 -1.64 2.49 -2.47
C MET A 39 -1.53 3.88 -1.87
N SER A 40 -2.61 4.66 -1.92
CA SER A 40 -2.60 5.98 -1.35
C SER A 40 -2.60 5.88 0.18
N GLU A 41 -2.12 6.93 0.82
CA GLU A 41 -2.11 6.97 2.27
C GLU A 41 -3.52 6.90 2.83
N ALA A 42 -4.46 7.55 2.17
CA ALA A 42 -5.85 7.51 2.60
C ALA A 42 -6.40 6.09 2.59
N GLU A 43 -6.09 5.34 1.53
CA GLU A 43 -6.56 3.97 1.42
C GLU A 43 -5.87 3.08 2.45
N TYR A 44 -4.59 3.30 2.66
CA TYR A 44 -3.86 2.57 3.68
C TYR A 44 -4.47 2.80 5.06
N ASN A 45 -4.80 4.05 5.36
CA ASN A 45 -5.39 4.39 6.64
C ASN A 45 -6.74 3.72 6.83
N GLU A 46 -7.53 3.61 5.76
CA GLU A 46 -8.81 2.92 5.84
C GLU A 46 -8.64 1.45 6.17
N ILE A 47 -7.66 0.81 5.53
CA ILE A 47 -7.39 -0.59 5.79
C ILE A 47 -6.91 -0.78 7.21
N MET A 48 -6.02 0.07 7.68
CA MET A 48 -5.51 -0.04 9.03
C MET A 48 -6.58 0.25 10.06
N LYS A 49 -7.49 1.14 9.74
CA LYS A 49 -8.61 1.44 10.63
C LYS A 49 -9.51 0.22 10.79
N ALA A 50 -9.80 -0.46 9.69
CA ALA A 50 -10.61 -1.66 9.74
C ALA A 50 -9.93 -2.75 10.54
N LYS A 51 -8.62 -2.91 10.33
CA LYS A 51 -7.86 -3.89 11.08
C LYS A 51 -7.82 -3.53 12.56
N ARG A 52 -7.70 -2.25 12.86
CA ARG A 52 -7.65 -1.78 14.24
C ARG A 52 -8.93 -2.11 14.97
N ASN A 53 -10.07 -1.97 14.30
CA ASN A 53 -11.34 -2.31 14.92
C ASN A 53 -11.43 -3.78 15.24
N ALA A 54 -10.74 -4.63 14.49
CA ALA A 54 -10.77 -6.06 14.71
C ALA A 54 -9.77 -6.52 15.74
N ASP A 55 -8.57 -5.91 15.76
CA ASP A 55 -7.48 -6.40 16.58
C ASP A 55 -6.95 -5.41 17.59
N TYR A 56 -7.63 -4.33 17.82
CA TYR A 56 -7.00 -3.21 18.48
C TYR A 56 -6.47 -3.51 19.87
N LEU A 57 -7.08 -4.41 20.60
CA LEU A 57 -6.63 -4.64 21.96
C LEU A 57 -5.27 -5.27 22.05
N ALA A 58 -4.90 -6.05 21.05
CA ALA A 58 -3.70 -6.84 21.17
C ALA A 58 -2.47 -6.16 20.60
N MET A 59 -2.62 -5.28 19.63
CA MET A 59 -1.48 -4.90 18.84
C MET A 59 -1.24 -3.42 18.70
N ILE A 60 -2.28 -2.66 18.81
CA ILE A 60 -2.19 -1.28 18.41
C ILE A 60 -1.28 -0.44 19.27
N ASP A 61 -1.29 -0.68 20.55
CA ASP A 61 -0.49 0.14 21.45
C ASP A 61 0.96 0.15 21.05
N LYS A 62 1.48 -1.03 20.71
CA LYS A 62 2.87 -1.11 20.33
C LYS A 62 3.15 -0.41 19.03
N SER A 63 2.26 -0.59 18.07
CA SER A 63 2.45 0.04 16.77
C SER A 63 2.48 1.55 16.88
N MET A 64 1.62 2.08 17.71
CA MET A 64 1.55 3.52 17.86
C MET A 64 2.74 4.08 18.59
N GLU A 65 3.27 3.33 19.52
CA GLU A 65 4.43 3.80 20.25
C GLU A 65 5.66 3.90 19.38
N GLU A 66 5.74 3.04 18.39
CA GLU A 66 6.90 3.05 17.51
C GLU A 66 6.81 4.12 16.45
N ALA A 67 5.64 4.58 16.18
CA ALA A 67 5.47 5.63 15.20
C ALA A 67 5.86 6.98 15.79
#